data_b74262211cf905fe860e14ce0a9c90d6
#
_entry.id   b74262211cf905fe860e14ce0a9c90d6
#
_cell.length_a   1.000
_cell.length_b   1.000
_cell.length_c   1.000
_cell.angle_alpha   90.00
_cell.angle_beta   90.00
_cell.angle_gamma   90.00
#
_symmetry.space_group_name_H-M   'P 1'
#
loop_
_entity.id
_entity.type
_entity.pdbx_description
1 polymer ?
#
loop_
_entity_poly.entity_id
_entity_poly.type
_entity_poly.pdbx_seq_one_letter_code
_entity_poly.pdbx_strand_id
1 'polypeptide(L)'
;MPTTSPETALTLTRFKTGGFYYAVFSDIHFGHNRNPAYRIARNLMAALPDDPETASLDAIFLAGDVFDNLMMFNDEDIFEVKFFIHYLLQLCKKHCIKLRVLEGTPLHDRSQSKYIPMENEIAGIGADLKYIDKIDIEYMEDLGIHVLYIPDEPPGGSGPALQTVKDLLRARGLEQVDIGIMHGLFRFQIDHVDSSITHDEQEYLKLVKHNISIGHDHTAKSFEQDGHGIYVQGSFDRLGHGYETPKGHMRFKWMPDGTWQIRFIENTQAMRFDTVEVTGKSLADTLDFVQNHIASLPEGSHVRIKAEAGHPVFTSMEVLMRMGPMLNWKKEPIRDKEKAIAPIAESETKYVPIRITPDNLASLILEKIASEGASGAIMDASIDILEDLFPSKQPVAEERV
;
A
#
# COMPACT_ATOMS: atom_id res chain seq x y z
N MET A 1 -28.12 27.16 33.12
CA MET A 1 -27.52 27.17 31.77
C MET A 1 -26.02 27.01 31.92
N PRO A 2 -25.38 26.00 31.40
CA PRO A 2 -23.91 25.89 31.45
C PRO A 2 -23.35 26.98 30.53
N THR A 3 -22.57 27.87 31.11
CA THR A 3 -21.77 28.87 30.39
C THR A 3 -20.67 28.12 29.66
N THR A 4 -20.82 27.93 28.33
CA THR A 4 -19.71 27.49 27.47
C THR A 4 -18.56 28.47 27.63
N SER A 5 -17.36 27.94 27.97
CA SER A 5 -16.18 28.78 28.07
C SER A 5 -15.86 29.46 26.71
N PRO A 6 -15.26 30.65 26.67
CA PRO A 6 -14.88 31.31 25.41
C PRO A 6 -13.97 30.45 24.52
N GLU A 7 -13.15 29.57 25.12
CA GLU A 7 -12.28 28.61 24.43
C GLU A 7 -13.07 27.57 23.63
N THR A 8 -14.16 27.03 24.19
CA THR A 8 -15.03 26.06 23.52
C THR A 8 -15.75 26.68 22.33
N ALA A 9 -16.16 27.94 22.42
CA ALA A 9 -16.82 28.63 21.31
C ALA A 9 -15.86 28.95 20.15
N LEU A 10 -14.59 29.30 20.45
CA LEU A 10 -13.53 29.51 19.45
C LEU A 10 -13.16 28.19 18.74
N THR A 11 -13.14 27.06 19.45
CA THR A 11 -12.84 25.76 18.90
C THR A 11 -13.93 25.29 17.91
N LEU A 12 -15.20 25.56 18.19
CA LEU A 12 -16.33 25.18 17.34
C LEU A 12 -16.35 25.90 15.99
N THR A 13 -15.72 27.07 15.87
CA THR A 13 -15.64 27.83 14.60
C THR A 13 -14.46 27.42 13.73
N ARG A 14 -13.51 26.65 14.27
CA ARG A 14 -12.29 26.24 13.59
C ARG A 14 -12.53 25.13 12.56
N PHE A 15 -13.41 24.21 12.87
CA PHE A 15 -13.72 23.06 12.02
C PHE A 15 -15.02 23.28 11.28
N LYS A 16 -15.11 22.82 10.03
CA LYS A 16 -16.31 22.96 9.17
C LYS A 16 -17.57 22.35 9.79
N THR A 17 -17.42 21.27 10.55
CA THR A 17 -18.55 20.49 11.13
C THR A 17 -18.48 20.36 12.65
N GLY A 18 -17.79 21.31 13.33
CA GLY A 18 -17.65 21.32 14.78
C GLY A 18 -16.67 20.31 15.37
N GLY A 19 -15.98 19.54 14.52
CA GLY A 19 -14.90 18.61 14.87
C GLY A 19 -13.95 18.46 13.70
N PHE A 20 -12.71 18.01 13.94
CA PHE A 20 -11.75 17.72 12.88
C PHE A 20 -12.18 16.48 12.10
N TYR A 21 -12.63 16.69 10.87
CA TYR A 21 -13.16 15.62 10.01
C TYR A 21 -12.21 15.40 8.82
N TYR A 22 -11.67 14.18 8.70
CA TYR A 22 -10.70 13.86 7.67
C TYR A 22 -10.87 12.45 7.12
N ALA A 23 -10.38 12.26 5.90
CA ALA A 23 -10.33 10.97 5.21
C ALA A 23 -8.89 10.52 5.01
N VAL A 24 -8.65 9.21 5.10
CA VAL A 24 -7.34 8.58 4.85
C VAL A 24 -7.49 7.49 3.81
N PHE A 25 -6.72 7.61 2.75
CA PHE A 25 -6.54 6.60 1.70
C PHE A 25 -5.10 6.13 1.71
N SER A 26 -4.86 4.85 1.46
CA SER A 26 -3.51 4.30 1.24
C SER A 26 -3.57 3.15 0.26
N ASP A 27 -2.40 2.72 -0.18
CA ASP A 27 -2.24 1.51 -0.99
C ASP A 27 -3.20 1.52 -2.20
N ILE A 28 -3.17 2.65 -2.94
CA ILE A 28 -3.99 2.87 -4.13
C ILE A 28 -3.45 2.06 -5.30
N HIS A 29 -2.12 2.03 -5.45
CA HIS A 29 -1.39 1.23 -6.42
C HIS A 29 -1.78 1.47 -7.88
N PHE A 30 -1.83 2.74 -8.31
CA PHE A 30 -1.93 3.04 -9.74
C PHE A 30 -0.79 2.38 -10.52
N GLY A 31 -1.14 1.74 -11.65
CA GLY A 31 -0.18 0.99 -12.46
C GLY A 31 0.03 -0.47 -12.02
N HIS A 32 -0.77 -0.98 -11.08
CA HIS A 32 -0.75 -2.39 -10.74
C HIS A 32 -1.21 -3.27 -11.90
N ASN A 33 -0.45 -4.33 -12.22
CA ASN A 33 -0.60 -5.13 -13.44
C ASN A 33 -1.90 -5.96 -13.54
N ARG A 34 -2.70 -6.06 -12.48
CA ARG A 34 -3.95 -6.83 -12.44
C ARG A 34 -5.18 -5.99 -12.21
N ASN A 35 -5.01 -4.71 -11.90
CA ASN A 35 -6.13 -3.81 -11.68
C ASN A 35 -5.87 -2.53 -12.48
N PRO A 36 -6.59 -2.30 -13.58
CA PRO A 36 -6.38 -1.16 -14.46
C PRO A 36 -6.49 0.17 -13.72
N ALA A 37 -5.54 1.07 -13.93
CA ALA A 37 -5.49 2.33 -13.19
C ALA A 37 -6.71 3.22 -13.47
N TYR A 38 -7.31 3.16 -14.67
CA TYR A 38 -8.55 3.89 -14.97
C TYR A 38 -9.71 3.48 -14.06
N ARG A 39 -9.77 2.19 -13.69
CA ARG A 39 -10.82 1.67 -12.81
C ARG A 39 -10.63 2.18 -11.38
N ILE A 40 -9.41 2.10 -10.88
CA ILE A 40 -9.06 2.64 -9.56
C ILE A 40 -9.37 4.14 -9.49
N ALA A 41 -8.99 4.91 -10.54
CA ALA A 41 -9.26 6.34 -10.62
C ALA A 41 -10.77 6.65 -10.56
N ARG A 42 -11.60 5.92 -11.29
CA ARG A 42 -13.07 6.07 -11.25
C ARG A 42 -13.66 5.73 -9.88
N ASN A 43 -13.16 4.66 -9.26
CA ASN A 43 -13.59 4.26 -7.92
C ASN A 43 -13.22 5.33 -6.88
N LEU A 44 -12.05 5.96 -7.00
CA LEU A 44 -11.63 7.07 -6.13
C LEU A 44 -12.50 8.31 -6.33
N MET A 45 -12.84 8.66 -7.57
CA MET A 45 -13.78 9.76 -7.83
C MET A 45 -15.17 9.48 -7.25
N ALA A 46 -15.63 8.22 -7.32
CA ALA A 46 -16.90 7.81 -6.71
C ALA A 46 -16.84 7.81 -5.16
N ALA A 47 -15.67 7.59 -4.56
CA ALA A 47 -15.45 7.65 -3.11
C ALA A 47 -15.31 9.08 -2.58
N LEU A 48 -14.95 10.02 -3.45
CA LEU A 48 -14.79 11.46 -3.17
C LEU A 48 -15.66 12.29 -4.15
N PRO A 49 -16.98 12.11 -4.18
CA PRO A 49 -17.85 12.90 -5.05
C PRO A 49 -17.84 14.37 -4.62
N ASP A 50 -18.15 15.27 -5.54
CA ASP A 50 -18.35 16.70 -5.24
C ASP A 50 -19.71 16.92 -4.59
N ASP A 51 -19.84 16.53 -3.34
CA ASP A 51 -21.08 16.54 -2.56
C ASP A 51 -20.88 17.19 -1.16
N PRO A 52 -21.97 17.42 -0.40
CA PRO A 52 -21.89 18.02 0.93
C PRO A 52 -21.07 17.22 1.95
N GLU A 53 -21.03 15.88 1.85
CA GLU A 53 -20.25 15.05 2.77
C GLU A 53 -18.76 15.23 2.53
N THR A 54 -18.32 15.14 1.28
CA THR A 54 -16.93 15.38 0.89
C THR A 54 -16.53 16.85 1.16
N ALA A 55 -17.39 17.82 0.85
CA ALA A 55 -17.15 19.23 1.13
C ALA A 55 -16.95 19.53 2.64
N SER A 56 -17.48 18.67 3.51
CA SER A 56 -17.36 18.82 4.97
C SER A 56 -16.02 18.33 5.54
N LEU A 57 -15.17 17.67 4.75
CA LEU A 57 -13.83 17.26 5.17
C LEU A 57 -12.93 18.49 5.39
N ASP A 58 -12.17 18.48 6.47
CA ASP A 58 -11.10 19.45 6.73
C ASP A 58 -9.78 19.05 6.06
N ALA A 59 -9.52 17.72 5.97
CA ALA A 59 -8.32 17.18 5.33
C ALA A 59 -8.56 15.84 4.61
N ILE A 60 -7.74 15.59 3.60
CA ILE A 60 -7.58 14.27 2.95
C ILE A 60 -6.10 13.91 3.02
N PHE A 61 -5.81 12.69 3.47
CA PHE A 61 -4.48 12.12 3.55
C PHE A 61 -4.37 10.96 2.57
N LEU A 62 -3.35 11.00 1.70
CA LEU A 62 -2.90 9.86 0.93
C LEU A 62 -1.69 9.29 1.67
N ALA A 63 -1.88 8.18 2.37
CA ALA A 63 -0.92 7.62 3.31
C ALA A 63 0.01 6.58 2.66
N GLY A 64 0.65 6.96 1.54
CA GLY A 64 1.63 6.15 0.82
C GLY A 64 1.06 5.15 -0.17
N ASP A 65 1.95 4.58 -1.00
CA ASP A 65 1.68 3.62 -2.07
C ASP A 65 0.54 4.06 -3.01
N VAL A 66 0.64 5.33 -3.46
CA VAL A 66 -0.27 5.88 -4.47
C VAL A 66 -0.06 5.21 -5.82
N PHE A 67 1.20 4.91 -6.16
CA PHE A 67 1.59 4.18 -7.36
C PHE A 67 2.15 2.80 -7.01
N ASP A 68 2.06 1.84 -7.95
CA ASP A 68 2.64 0.49 -7.85
C ASP A 68 3.90 0.35 -8.71
N ASN A 69 3.80 0.82 -9.94
CA ASN A 69 4.85 0.78 -10.95
C ASN A 69 4.99 2.12 -11.64
N LEU A 70 6.16 2.32 -12.27
CA LEU A 70 6.39 3.52 -13.08
C LEU A 70 5.40 3.57 -14.25
N MET A 71 4.49 4.53 -14.21
CA MET A 71 3.56 4.80 -15.30
C MET A 71 4.20 5.78 -16.29
N MET A 72 4.18 5.40 -17.56
CA MET A 72 4.75 6.20 -18.66
C MET A 72 3.65 6.91 -19.44
N PHE A 73 4.02 7.96 -20.19
CA PHE A 73 3.05 8.72 -21.02
C PHE A 73 2.34 7.90 -22.09
N ASN A 74 2.90 6.77 -22.48
CA ASN A 74 2.31 5.84 -23.45
C ASN A 74 1.43 4.76 -22.81
N ASP A 75 1.31 4.73 -21.50
CA ASP A 75 0.38 3.83 -20.83
C ASP A 75 -1.05 4.31 -21.03
N GLU A 76 -1.93 3.42 -21.45
CA GLU A 76 -3.32 3.77 -21.81
C GLU A 76 -4.06 4.45 -20.66
N ASP A 77 -3.79 4.02 -19.43
CA ASP A 77 -4.47 4.49 -18.23
C ASP A 77 -3.93 5.81 -17.65
N ILE A 78 -2.80 6.33 -18.16
CA ILE A 78 -2.16 7.52 -17.56
C ILE A 78 -3.05 8.76 -17.59
N PHE A 79 -3.90 8.88 -18.59
CA PHE A 79 -4.81 10.03 -18.72
C PHE A 79 -5.89 10.00 -17.64
N GLU A 80 -6.41 8.84 -17.32
CA GLU A 80 -7.43 8.68 -16.26
C GLU A 80 -6.84 9.00 -14.87
N VAL A 81 -5.59 8.58 -14.62
CA VAL A 81 -4.87 8.91 -13.38
C VAL A 81 -4.63 10.42 -13.27
N LYS A 82 -4.17 11.06 -14.34
CA LYS A 82 -3.98 12.52 -14.39
C LYS A 82 -5.30 13.26 -14.20
N PHE A 83 -6.36 12.79 -14.84
CA PHE A 83 -7.70 13.36 -14.67
C PHE A 83 -8.17 13.27 -13.22
N PHE A 84 -7.97 12.11 -12.56
CA PHE A 84 -8.30 11.96 -11.15
C PHE A 84 -7.48 12.92 -10.28
N ILE A 85 -6.17 13.01 -10.49
CA ILE A 85 -5.30 13.93 -9.73
C ILE A 85 -5.78 15.38 -9.89
N HIS A 86 -6.05 15.81 -11.10
CA HIS A 86 -6.57 17.13 -11.38
C HIS A 86 -7.92 17.36 -10.69
N TYR A 87 -8.83 16.41 -10.81
CA TYR A 87 -10.13 16.43 -10.11
C TYR A 87 -9.97 16.57 -8.59
N LEU A 88 -9.12 15.75 -7.97
CA LEU A 88 -8.87 15.78 -6.53
C LEU A 88 -8.34 17.15 -6.07
N LEU A 89 -7.41 17.72 -6.82
CA LEU A 89 -6.86 19.05 -6.54
C LEU A 89 -7.94 20.14 -6.65
N GLN A 90 -8.76 20.12 -7.71
CA GLN A 90 -9.87 21.05 -7.89
C GLN A 90 -10.90 20.94 -6.74
N LEU A 91 -11.25 19.70 -6.37
CA LEU A 91 -12.16 19.40 -5.27
C LEU A 91 -11.63 19.97 -3.95
N CYS A 92 -10.36 19.70 -3.64
CA CYS A 92 -9.70 20.23 -2.44
C CYS A 92 -9.66 21.78 -2.43
N LYS A 93 -9.32 22.40 -3.56
CA LYS A 93 -9.34 23.85 -3.70
C LYS A 93 -10.72 24.44 -3.51
N LYS A 94 -11.72 23.88 -4.19
CA LYS A 94 -13.13 24.34 -4.15
C LYS A 94 -13.68 24.35 -2.74
N HIS A 95 -13.40 23.30 -1.99
CA HIS A 95 -13.94 23.09 -0.65
C HIS A 95 -12.98 23.43 0.48
N CYS A 96 -11.82 24.04 0.20
CA CYS A 96 -10.79 24.36 1.19
C CYS A 96 -10.40 23.14 2.03
N ILE A 97 -10.21 21.98 1.39
CA ILE A 97 -9.75 20.73 2.01
C ILE A 97 -8.22 20.71 1.92
N LYS A 98 -7.54 20.43 3.03
CA LYS A 98 -6.09 20.23 3.04
C LYS A 98 -5.76 18.86 2.46
N LEU A 99 -4.94 18.80 1.40
CA LEU A 99 -4.46 17.55 0.83
C LEU A 99 -3.02 17.30 1.30
N ARG A 100 -2.79 16.15 1.90
CA ARG A 100 -1.47 15.71 2.34
C ARG A 100 -1.13 14.38 1.69
N VAL A 101 -0.01 14.34 1.00
CA VAL A 101 0.45 13.18 0.24
C VAL A 101 1.75 12.69 0.84
N LEU A 102 1.71 11.52 1.44
CA LEU A 102 2.84 10.84 2.04
C LEU A 102 3.48 9.90 1.01
N GLU A 103 4.80 9.90 0.90
CA GLU A 103 5.53 8.90 0.11
C GLU A 103 5.39 7.53 0.77
N GLY A 104 5.08 6.51 -0.03
CA GLY A 104 5.00 5.13 0.39
C GLY A 104 6.31 4.37 0.15
N THR A 105 6.19 3.08 -0.16
CA THR A 105 7.32 2.20 -0.43
C THR A 105 8.13 2.70 -1.65
N PRO A 106 9.44 2.94 -1.52
CA PRO A 106 10.26 3.50 -2.61
C PRO A 106 10.22 2.69 -3.91
N LEU A 107 10.06 1.36 -3.82
CA LEU A 107 9.94 0.48 -4.98
C LEU A 107 8.57 0.60 -5.69
N HIS A 108 7.53 0.99 -4.98
CA HIS A 108 6.20 1.24 -5.52
C HIS A 108 6.06 2.66 -6.04
N ASP A 109 6.07 3.64 -5.15
CA ASP A 109 5.82 5.04 -5.48
C ASP A 109 6.87 5.63 -6.43
N ARG A 110 8.15 5.23 -6.31
CA ARG A 110 9.26 5.71 -7.17
C ARG A 110 9.26 7.21 -7.38
N SER A 111 8.89 7.95 -6.34
CA SER A 111 8.71 9.40 -6.36
C SER A 111 7.68 9.92 -7.38
N GLN A 112 6.81 9.08 -7.95
CA GLN A 112 5.77 9.51 -8.88
C GLN A 112 4.69 10.34 -8.20
N SER A 113 4.47 10.15 -6.89
CA SER A 113 3.55 10.95 -6.08
C SER A 113 3.90 12.44 -6.11
N LYS A 114 5.14 12.82 -6.50
CA LYS A 114 5.58 14.20 -6.79
C LYS A 114 4.86 14.83 -7.99
N TYR A 115 4.21 14.02 -8.84
CA TYR A 115 3.37 14.56 -9.90
C TYR A 115 2.19 15.36 -9.35
N ILE A 116 1.67 15.02 -8.18
CA ILE A 116 0.51 15.71 -7.58
C ILE A 116 0.83 17.18 -7.26
N PRO A 117 1.89 17.51 -6.51
CA PRO A 117 2.27 18.92 -6.32
C PRO A 117 2.68 19.62 -7.62
N MET A 118 3.32 18.93 -8.55
CA MET A 118 3.69 19.48 -9.85
C MET A 118 2.44 19.86 -10.67
N GLU A 119 1.40 19.04 -10.68
CA GLU A 119 0.12 19.35 -11.34
C GLU A 119 -0.56 20.55 -10.69
N ASN A 120 -0.56 20.63 -9.36
CA ASN A 120 -1.12 21.78 -8.62
C ASN A 120 -0.46 23.11 -9.03
N GLU A 121 0.86 23.09 -9.23
CA GLU A 121 1.65 24.24 -9.64
C GLU A 121 1.44 24.57 -11.14
N ILE A 122 1.63 23.59 -12.03
CA ILE A 122 1.58 23.80 -13.50
C ILE A 122 0.18 24.23 -13.95
N ALA A 123 -0.86 23.59 -13.41
CA ALA A 123 -2.25 23.94 -13.73
C ALA A 123 -2.73 25.19 -12.97
N GLY A 124 -1.94 25.75 -12.07
CA GLY A 124 -2.29 26.94 -11.30
C GLY A 124 -3.51 26.76 -10.38
N ILE A 125 -3.76 25.54 -9.89
CA ILE A 125 -4.97 25.22 -9.10
C ILE A 125 -4.91 25.90 -7.74
N GLY A 126 -3.76 25.86 -7.07
CA GLY A 126 -3.55 26.48 -5.76
C GLY A 126 -4.35 25.81 -4.64
N ALA A 127 -4.47 24.48 -4.66
CA ALA A 127 -4.96 23.70 -3.55
C ALA A 127 -3.97 23.74 -2.38
N ASP A 128 -4.46 23.71 -1.14
CA ASP A 128 -3.63 23.57 0.07
C ASP A 128 -3.07 22.15 0.12
N LEU A 129 -1.89 21.98 -0.47
CA LEU A 129 -1.24 20.66 -0.65
C LEU A 129 0.15 20.67 -0.04
N LYS A 130 0.49 19.57 0.65
CA LYS A 130 1.84 19.29 1.09
C LYS A 130 2.20 17.84 0.68
N TYR A 131 3.35 17.68 0.03
CA TYR A 131 3.98 16.39 -0.22
C TYR A 131 5.03 16.10 0.86
N ILE A 132 5.05 14.89 1.40
CA ILE A 132 5.85 14.50 2.55
C ILE A 132 6.69 13.27 2.18
N ASP A 133 8.01 13.44 2.06
CA ASP A 133 8.98 12.39 1.74
C ASP A 133 9.99 12.13 2.88
N LYS A 134 9.75 12.70 4.05
CA LYS A 134 10.57 12.52 5.25
C LYS A 134 9.74 12.65 6.51
N ILE A 135 10.26 12.14 7.62
CA ILE A 135 9.63 12.30 8.93
C ILE A 135 9.51 13.78 9.26
N ASP A 136 8.29 14.24 9.53
CA ASP A 136 7.99 15.62 9.88
C ASP A 136 6.79 15.72 10.84
N ILE A 137 6.67 16.82 11.53
CA ILE A 137 5.48 17.23 12.28
C ILE A 137 4.98 18.55 11.69
N GLU A 138 3.77 18.57 11.20
CA GLU A 138 3.11 19.79 10.71
C GLU A 138 2.18 20.36 11.78
N TYR A 139 2.21 21.66 11.95
CA TYR A 139 1.15 22.38 12.64
C TYR A 139 0.21 23.01 11.61
N MET A 140 -1.02 22.52 11.53
CA MET A 140 -2.09 23.10 10.72
C MET A 140 -2.69 24.26 11.49
N GLU A 141 -2.13 25.46 11.30
CA GLU A 141 -2.37 26.64 12.13
C GLU A 141 -3.86 27.03 12.24
N ASP A 142 -4.57 27.02 11.11
CA ASP A 142 -5.99 27.33 11.04
C ASP A 142 -6.90 26.30 11.74
N LEU A 143 -6.45 25.05 11.82
CA LEU A 143 -7.14 23.97 12.53
C LEU A 143 -6.61 23.78 13.96
N GLY A 144 -5.40 24.24 14.25
CA GLY A 144 -4.70 24.06 15.52
C GLY A 144 -4.38 22.58 15.81
N ILE A 145 -4.09 21.80 14.77
CA ILE A 145 -3.81 20.37 14.81
C ILE A 145 -2.34 20.12 14.48
N HIS A 146 -1.67 19.32 15.32
CA HIS A 146 -0.34 18.80 15.01
C HIS A 146 -0.47 17.41 14.39
N VAL A 147 0.13 17.21 13.22
CA VAL A 147 0.14 15.94 12.49
C VAL A 147 1.56 15.43 12.36
N LEU A 148 1.81 14.21 12.84
CA LEU A 148 3.05 13.48 12.62
C LEU A 148 2.96 12.72 11.30
N TYR A 149 3.99 12.80 10.48
CA TYR A 149 4.15 12.06 9.24
C TYR A 149 5.37 11.18 9.28
N ILE A 150 5.20 9.90 8.91
CA ILE A 150 6.30 8.94 8.77
C ILE A 150 6.12 8.20 7.44
N PRO A 151 6.87 8.58 6.39
CA PRO A 151 6.92 7.84 5.13
C PRO A 151 7.60 6.48 5.34
N ASP A 152 7.46 5.57 4.37
CA ASP A 152 8.02 4.24 4.44
C ASP A 152 9.56 4.23 4.34
N GLU A 153 10.15 3.15 4.80
CA GLU A 153 11.60 2.90 4.81
C GLU A 153 12.43 4.11 5.32
N PRO A 154 12.14 4.64 6.51
CA PRO A 154 12.94 5.72 7.05
C PRO A 154 14.40 5.27 7.23
N PRO A 155 15.38 6.13 6.91
CA PRO A 155 16.79 5.76 6.99
C PRO A 155 17.19 5.18 8.35
N GLY A 156 17.76 3.98 8.35
CA GLY A 156 18.22 3.27 9.55
C GLY A 156 17.14 2.43 10.25
N GLY A 157 15.91 2.36 9.72
CA GLY A 157 14.82 1.54 10.23
C GLY A 157 14.00 2.18 11.35
N SER A 158 13.17 1.37 12.03
CA SER A 158 12.15 1.84 12.98
C SER A 158 12.71 2.50 14.24
N GLY A 159 13.85 2.04 14.76
CA GLY A 159 14.47 2.62 15.96
C GLY A 159 14.95 4.06 15.77
N PRO A 160 15.80 4.35 14.77
CA PRO A 160 16.17 5.71 14.38
C PRO A 160 14.98 6.59 14.00
N ALA A 161 13.94 6.02 13.33
CA ALA A 161 12.71 6.74 13.04
C ALA A 161 12.03 7.25 14.32
N LEU A 162 11.82 6.39 15.29
CA LEU A 162 11.25 6.75 16.59
C LEU A 162 12.08 7.82 17.31
N GLN A 163 13.42 7.70 17.25
CA GLN A 163 14.29 8.71 17.85
C GLN A 163 14.14 10.06 17.15
N THR A 164 14.07 10.08 15.83
CA THR A 164 13.80 11.30 15.04
C THR A 164 12.49 11.96 15.45
N VAL A 165 11.42 11.18 15.64
CA VAL A 165 10.12 11.71 16.11
C VAL A 165 10.27 12.36 17.50
N LYS A 166 10.94 11.68 18.44
CA LYS A 166 11.18 12.22 19.79
C LYS A 166 12.00 13.51 19.77
N ASP A 167 12.97 13.61 18.88
CA ASP A 167 13.80 14.82 18.72
C ASP A 167 13.00 15.97 18.09
N LEU A 168 12.13 15.69 17.09
CA LEU A 168 11.23 16.68 16.51
C LEU A 168 10.22 17.23 17.52
N LEU A 169 9.63 16.36 18.35
CA LEU A 169 8.73 16.78 19.43
C LEU A 169 9.46 17.70 20.41
N ARG A 170 10.64 17.31 20.87
CA ARG A 170 11.46 18.10 21.77
C ARG A 170 11.82 19.46 21.17
N ALA A 171 12.24 19.50 19.91
CA ALA A 171 12.60 20.73 19.22
C ALA A 171 11.42 21.71 19.09
N ARG A 172 10.19 21.21 19.07
CA ARG A 172 8.96 22.01 19.01
C ARG A 172 8.31 22.29 20.38
N GLY A 173 8.90 21.77 21.47
CA GLY A 173 8.32 21.90 22.82
C GLY A 173 7.00 21.16 22.99
N LEU A 174 6.80 20.07 22.25
CA LEU A 174 5.61 19.24 22.29
C LEU A 174 5.88 17.95 23.06
N GLU A 175 4.91 17.50 23.83
CA GLU A 175 4.92 16.16 24.44
C GLU A 175 4.30 15.12 23.49
N GLN A 176 3.25 15.51 22.76
CA GLN A 176 2.49 14.68 21.83
C GLN A 176 2.03 15.51 20.62
N VAL A 177 1.73 14.80 19.53
CA VAL A 177 0.95 15.34 18.39
C VAL A 177 -0.52 14.91 18.51
N ASP A 178 -1.40 15.51 17.73
CA ASP A 178 -2.82 15.16 17.78
C ASP A 178 -3.11 13.85 17.02
N ILE A 179 -2.59 13.69 15.80
CA ILE A 179 -2.73 12.47 15.00
C ILE A 179 -1.41 12.07 14.33
N GLY A 180 -1.31 10.79 13.91
CA GLY A 180 -0.22 10.26 13.10
C GLY A 180 -0.71 9.74 11.75
N ILE A 181 0.01 10.04 10.67
CA ILE A 181 -0.19 9.48 9.33
C ILE A 181 1.13 8.83 8.92
N MET A 182 1.08 7.52 8.70
CA MET A 182 2.27 6.71 8.50
C MET A 182 2.13 5.79 7.28
N HIS A 183 3.27 5.34 6.77
CA HIS A 183 3.35 4.19 5.88
C HIS A 183 4.43 3.25 6.39
N GLY A 184 4.15 1.93 6.43
CA GLY A 184 5.04 0.92 7.01
C GLY A 184 4.30 -0.09 7.88
N LEU A 185 5.00 -0.71 8.83
CA LEU A 185 4.45 -1.80 9.62
C LEU A 185 4.63 -1.58 11.12
N PHE A 186 3.59 -1.86 11.88
CA PHE A 186 3.68 -2.10 13.32
C PHE A 186 3.83 -3.61 13.61
N ARG A 187 4.34 -3.96 14.77
CA ARG A 187 4.57 -5.36 15.16
C ARG A 187 3.29 -6.21 15.16
N PHE A 188 2.14 -5.63 15.57
CA PHE A 188 0.88 -6.36 15.62
C PHE A 188 0.34 -6.80 14.25
N GLN A 189 0.84 -6.23 13.16
CA GLN A 189 0.35 -6.52 11.81
C GLN A 189 0.87 -7.85 11.28
N ILE A 190 2.07 -8.25 11.66
CA ILE A 190 2.76 -9.44 11.12
C ILE A 190 3.40 -10.23 12.24
N ASP A 191 3.12 -11.53 12.30
CA ASP A 191 3.76 -12.46 13.21
C ASP A 191 5.23 -12.70 12.80
N HIS A 192 6.15 -12.70 13.76
CA HIS A 192 7.56 -13.11 13.59
C HIS A 192 8.44 -12.27 12.65
N VAL A 193 8.15 -10.98 12.49
CA VAL A 193 8.98 -10.07 11.68
C VAL A 193 10.10 -9.45 12.52
N ASP A 194 11.21 -9.13 11.85
CA ASP A 194 12.34 -8.42 12.45
C ASP A 194 11.90 -7.07 13.03
N SER A 195 12.17 -6.89 14.33
CA SER A 195 11.83 -5.66 15.04
C SER A 195 12.58 -4.41 14.53
N SER A 196 13.59 -4.60 13.67
CA SER A 196 14.32 -3.48 13.07
C SER A 196 13.54 -2.73 12.00
N ILE A 197 12.54 -3.39 11.38
CA ILE A 197 11.70 -2.81 10.33
C ILE A 197 10.28 -2.50 10.78
N THR A 198 9.87 -2.97 11.95
CA THR A 198 8.52 -2.75 12.48
C THR A 198 8.52 -1.72 13.61
N HIS A 199 7.52 -0.84 13.60
CA HIS A 199 7.30 0.13 14.65
C HIS A 199 6.72 -0.51 15.92
N ASP A 200 7.01 0.08 17.08
CA ASP A 200 6.49 -0.34 18.37
C ASP A 200 5.22 0.44 18.71
N GLU A 201 4.09 -0.25 18.82
CA GLU A 201 2.77 0.34 19.10
C GLU A 201 2.78 1.17 20.37
N GLN A 202 3.36 0.61 21.43
CA GLN A 202 3.37 1.22 22.75
C GLN A 202 4.16 2.52 22.81
N GLU A 203 5.24 2.60 22.05
CA GLU A 203 6.04 3.80 21.97
C GLU A 203 5.35 4.91 21.18
N TYR A 204 4.69 4.57 20.08
CA TYR A 204 4.01 5.56 19.25
C TYR A 204 2.70 6.06 19.88
N LEU A 205 1.93 5.20 20.56
CA LEU A 205 0.71 5.63 21.26
C LEU A 205 0.98 6.60 22.40
N LYS A 206 2.21 6.62 22.96
CA LYS A 206 2.61 7.65 23.93
C LYS A 206 2.87 9.02 23.29
N LEU A 207 3.10 9.08 21.98
CA LEU A 207 3.47 10.29 21.26
C LEU A 207 2.31 10.91 20.49
N VAL A 208 1.17 10.20 20.37
CA VAL A 208 0.00 10.62 19.60
C VAL A 208 -1.24 10.60 20.49
N LYS A 209 -1.98 11.71 20.56
CA LYS A 209 -3.13 11.89 21.45
C LYS A 209 -4.37 11.10 21.04
N HIS A 210 -4.64 10.96 19.75
CA HIS A 210 -5.91 10.41 19.28
C HIS A 210 -5.70 9.11 18.53
N ASN A 211 -5.26 9.17 17.28
CA ASN A 211 -5.08 7.98 16.47
C ASN A 211 -3.90 8.08 15.51
N ILE A 212 -3.44 6.91 15.09
CA ILE A 212 -2.47 6.74 14.02
C ILE A 212 -3.19 6.00 12.88
N SER A 213 -3.09 6.53 11.67
CA SER A 213 -3.50 5.84 10.44
C SER A 213 -2.26 5.42 9.67
N ILE A 214 -2.20 4.15 9.24
CA ILE A 214 -1.03 3.60 8.58
C ILE A 214 -1.41 2.76 7.36
N GLY A 215 -0.69 2.98 6.24
CA GLY A 215 -0.72 2.15 5.03
C GLY A 215 0.36 1.07 5.03
N HIS A 216 0.51 0.35 3.92
CA HIS A 216 1.44 -0.73 3.61
C HIS A 216 0.85 -2.15 3.75
N ASP A 217 0.13 -2.47 4.82
CA ASP A 217 -0.60 -3.75 4.90
C ASP A 217 -1.94 -3.60 4.16
N HIS A 218 -2.15 -4.40 3.14
CA HIS A 218 -3.35 -4.35 2.32
C HIS A 218 -4.60 -4.90 3.02
N THR A 219 -4.47 -5.39 4.26
CA THR A 219 -5.57 -5.92 5.06
C THR A 219 -5.93 -4.95 6.18
N ALA A 220 -7.19 -4.53 6.22
CA ALA A 220 -7.67 -3.65 7.29
C ALA A 220 -7.54 -4.35 8.67
N LYS A 221 -6.90 -3.65 9.61
CA LYS A 221 -6.67 -4.10 10.99
C LYS A 221 -6.71 -2.91 11.94
N SER A 222 -6.88 -3.15 13.22
CA SER A 222 -6.72 -2.11 14.25
C SER A 222 -6.04 -2.66 15.49
N PHE A 223 -5.40 -1.76 16.21
CA PHE A 223 -4.89 -1.99 17.55
C PHE A 223 -5.35 -0.84 18.44
N GLU A 224 -6.09 -1.14 19.48
CA GLU A 224 -6.67 -0.13 20.38
C GLU A 224 -6.22 -0.38 21.82
N GLN A 225 -5.79 0.68 22.49
CA GLN A 225 -5.38 0.64 23.87
C GLN A 225 -5.63 1.98 24.57
N ASP A 226 -6.24 1.95 25.75
CA ASP A 226 -6.44 3.11 26.63
C ASP A 226 -7.12 4.33 25.95
N GLY A 227 -8.01 4.06 24.98
CA GLY A 227 -8.71 5.10 24.22
C GLY A 227 -7.94 5.67 23.03
N HIS A 228 -6.75 5.14 22.74
CA HIS A 228 -5.93 5.45 21.57
C HIS A 228 -5.98 4.30 20.56
N GLY A 229 -5.83 4.58 19.28
CA GLY A 229 -5.91 3.55 18.23
C GLY A 229 -4.91 3.72 17.11
N ILE A 230 -4.45 2.58 16.60
CA ILE A 230 -3.70 2.48 15.34
C ILE A 230 -4.61 1.77 14.34
N TYR A 231 -4.85 2.40 13.20
CA TYR A 231 -5.76 1.92 12.19
C TYR A 231 -5.04 1.70 10.87
N VAL A 232 -5.00 0.46 10.44
CA VAL A 232 -4.55 0.04 9.12
C VAL A 232 -5.79 0.01 8.24
N GLN A 233 -5.90 0.92 7.28
CA GLN A 233 -7.07 0.99 6.42
C GLN A 233 -7.12 -0.11 5.36
N GLY A 234 -5.99 -0.76 5.07
CA GLY A 234 -5.85 -1.68 3.96
C GLY A 234 -5.79 -0.98 2.60
N SER A 235 -5.65 -1.75 1.53
CA SER A 235 -5.64 -1.18 0.19
C SER A 235 -7.02 -0.66 -0.21
N PHE A 236 -7.03 0.44 -1.00
CA PHE A 236 -8.28 1.04 -1.50
C PHE A 236 -9.03 0.12 -2.47
N ASP A 237 -8.31 -0.68 -3.24
CA ASP A 237 -8.89 -1.67 -4.17
C ASP A 237 -8.19 -3.03 -4.01
N ARG A 238 -8.72 -4.10 -4.63
CA ARG A 238 -8.11 -5.42 -4.58
C ARG A 238 -7.00 -5.54 -5.61
N LEU A 239 -5.86 -6.08 -5.17
CA LEU A 239 -4.65 -6.23 -5.98
C LEU A 239 -4.38 -7.69 -6.36
N GLY A 240 -5.09 -8.64 -5.76
CA GLY A 240 -4.87 -10.05 -6.03
C GLY A 240 -5.81 -10.98 -5.28
N HIS A 241 -5.66 -12.28 -5.55
CA HIS A 241 -6.33 -13.33 -4.78
C HIS A 241 -5.78 -13.39 -3.35
N GLY A 242 -6.65 -13.68 -2.39
CA GLY A 242 -6.30 -13.75 -0.97
C GLY A 242 -6.55 -12.46 -0.19
N TYR A 243 -6.92 -11.38 -0.86
CA TYR A 243 -7.33 -10.12 -0.24
C TYR A 243 -8.85 -9.96 -0.27
N GLU A 244 -9.57 -10.93 0.31
CA GLU A 244 -11.04 -11.01 0.23
C GLU A 244 -11.75 -10.05 1.19
N THR A 245 -11.01 -9.44 2.13
CA THR A 245 -11.56 -8.43 3.06
C THR A 245 -12.10 -7.22 2.31
N PRO A 246 -13.10 -6.50 2.87
CA PRO A 246 -13.58 -5.25 2.32
C PRO A 246 -12.44 -4.28 2.02
N LYS A 247 -12.52 -3.57 0.91
CA LYS A 247 -11.57 -2.55 0.45
C LYS A 247 -12.21 -1.18 0.51
N GLY A 248 -11.41 -0.14 0.72
CA GLY A 248 -11.96 1.20 0.84
C GLY A 248 -11.03 2.19 1.51
N HIS A 249 -11.62 3.11 2.25
CA HIS A 249 -10.89 4.14 2.98
C HIS A 249 -11.53 4.40 4.34
N MET A 250 -10.80 5.07 5.22
CA MET A 250 -11.33 5.44 6.54
C MET A 250 -11.64 6.93 6.61
N ARG A 251 -12.71 7.26 7.34
CA ARG A 251 -13.06 8.61 7.74
C ARG A 251 -13.07 8.72 9.25
N PHE A 252 -12.46 9.77 9.76
CA PHE A 252 -12.31 10.06 11.18
C PHE A 252 -12.92 11.41 11.49
N LYS A 253 -13.68 11.50 12.56
CA LYS A 253 -14.16 12.77 13.08
C LYS A 253 -13.86 12.86 14.56
N TRP A 254 -12.97 13.75 14.91
CA TRP A 254 -12.62 14.07 16.30
C TRP A 254 -13.36 15.32 16.75
N MET A 255 -13.99 15.23 17.91
CA MET A 255 -14.77 16.32 18.51
C MET A 255 -13.96 17.01 19.64
N PRO A 256 -14.20 18.32 19.89
CA PRO A 256 -13.48 19.06 20.94
C PRO A 256 -13.69 18.52 22.37
N ASP A 257 -14.73 17.75 22.61
CA ASP A 257 -14.99 17.05 23.89
C ASP A 257 -14.16 15.78 24.08
N GLY A 258 -13.27 15.45 23.12
CA GLY A 258 -12.43 14.28 23.11
C GLY A 258 -13.09 13.02 22.54
N THR A 259 -14.38 13.09 22.20
CA THR A 259 -15.05 11.98 21.51
C THR A 259 -14.67 11.95 20.03
N TRP A 260 -14.73 10.78 19.43
CA TRP A 260 -14.44 10.64 18.03
C TRP A 260 -15.22 9.51 17.37
N GLN A 261 -15.36 9.58 16.08
CA GLN A 261 -16.06 8.62 15.25
C GLN A 261 -15.12 8.12 14.16
N ILE A 262 -15.14 6.82 13.96
CA ILE A 262 -14.39 6.15 12.87
C ILE A 262 -15.40 5.46 11.99
N ARG A 263 -15.24 5.61 10.68
CA ARG A 263 -16.06 4.92 9.69
C ARG A 263 -15.15 4.35 8.61
N PHE A 264 -15.26 3.07 8.35
CA PHE A 264 -14.74 2.46 7.14
C PHE A 264 -15.76 2.64 6.02
N ILE A 265 -15.34 3.24 4.92
CA ILE A 265 -16.17 3.45 3.73
C ILE A 265 -15.73 2.44 2.68
N GLU A 266 -16.57 1.44 2.45
CA GLU A 266 -16.24 0.37 1.52
C GLU A 266 -16.29 0.84 0.06
N ASN A 267 -15.26 0.46 -0.71
CA ASN A 267 -15.26 0.53 -2.17
C ASN A 267 -16.03 -0.68 -2.72
N THR A 268 -17.34 -0.54 -2.85
CA THR A 268 -18.20 -1.63 -3.36
C THR A 268 -17.93 -1.98 -4.82
N GLN A 269 -17.19 -1.13 -5.55
CA GLN A 269 -16.77 -1.34 -6.93
C GLN A 269 -15.36 -1.92 -7.06
N ALA A 270 -14.73 -2.28 -5.92
CA ALA A 270 -13.39 -2.87 -5.92
C ALA A 270 -13.33 -4.12 -6.81
N MET A 271 -12.20 -4.29 -7.52
CA MET A 271 -11.95 -5.43 -8.40
C MET A 271 -12.22 -6.75 -7.68
N ARG A 272 -12.85 -7.69 -8.37
CA ARG A 272 -13.12 -9.02 -7.80
C ARG A 272 -12.01 -10.01 -8.20
N PHE A 273 -11.52 -10.74 -7.20
CA PHE A 273 -10.55 -11.82 -7.34
C PHE A 273 -11.12 -13.04 -6.63
N ASP A 274 -11.80 -13.88 -7.37
CA ASP A 274 -12.49 -15.04 -6.81
C ASP A 274 -11.71 -16.33 -7.05
N THR A 275 -11.68 -17.22 -6.06
CA THR A 275 -11.10 -18.56 -6.18
C THR A 275 -12.24 -19.57 -6.12
N VAL A 276 -12.39 -20.35 -7.19
CA VAL A 276 -13.39 -21.40 -7.32
C VAL A 276 -12.70 -22.75 -7.18
N GLU A 277 -12.93 -23.42 -6.06
CA GLU A 277 -12.39 -24.73 -5.80
C GLU A 277 -13.37 -25.82 -6.29
N VAL A 278 -12.89 -26.68 -7.19
CA VAL A 278 -13.69 -27.74 -7.85
C VAL A 278 -13.11 -29.13 -7.68
N THR A 279 -12.28 -29.31 -6.66
CA THR A 279 -11.67 -30.60 -6.30
C THR A 279 -12.72 -31.72 -6.19
N GLY A 280 -12.47 -32.87 -6.83
CA GLY A 280 -13.34 -34.07 -6.77
C GLY A 280 -14.64 -33.95 -7.56
N LYS A 281 -14.92 -32.83 -8.26
CA LYS A 281 -16.11 -32.71 -9.13
C LYS A 281 -15.87 -33.33 -10.50
N SER A 282 -16.93 -33.83 -11.14
CA SER A 282 -16.86 -34.18 -12.57
C SER A 282 -16.68 -32.88 -13.41
N LEU A 283 -16.29 -33.06 -14.68
CA LEU A 283 -16.20 -31.87 -15.59
C LEU A 283 -17.57 -31.18 -15.75
N ALA A 284 -18.65 -31.95 -15.90
CA ALA A 284 -20.01 -31.40 -16.06
C ALA A 284 -20.42 -30.61 -14.82
N ASP A 285 -20.30 -31.20 -13.62
CA ASP A 285 -20.63 -30.52 -12.37
C ASP A 285 -19.75 -29.29 -12.12
N THR A 286 -18.50 -29.33 -12.58
CA THR A 286 -17.57 -28.20 -12.51
C THR A 286 -18.05 -27.05 -13.38
N LEU A 287 -18.44 -27.32 -14.63
CA LEU A 287 -18.91 -26.28 -15.55
C LEU A 287 -20.20 -25.62 -15.03
N ASP A 288 -21.14 -26.41 -14.56
CA ASP A 288 -22.39 -25.91 -13.97
C ASP A 288 -22.13 -25.06 -12.71
N PHE A 289 -21.25 -25.55 -11.85
CA PHE A 289 -20.87 -24.83 -10.63
C PHE A 289 -20.20 -23.48 -10.94
N VAL A 290 -19.22 -23.49 -11.85
CA VAL A 290 -18.51 -22.27 -12.27
C VAL A 290 -19.47 -21.29 -12.95
N GLN A 291 -20.36 -21.77 -13.82
CA GLN A 291 -21.36 -20.91 -14.51
C GLN A 291 -22.24 -20.18 -13.52
N ASN A 292 -22.73 -20.86 -12.49
CA ASN A 292 -23.55 -20.24 -11.45
C ASN A 292 -22.75 -19.23 -10.62
N HIS A 293 -21.48 -19.55 -10.32
CA HIS A 293 -20.60 -18.67 -9.53
C HIS A 293 -20.29 -17.35 -10.27
N ILE A 294 -19.93 -17.44 -11.56
CA ILE A 294 -19.52 -16.25 -12.33
C ILE A 294 -20.69 -15.37 -12.77
N ALA A 295 -21.93 -15.82 -12.66
CA ALA A 295 -23.13 -15.09 -13.12
C ALA A 295 -23.28 -13.70 -12.45
N SER A 296 -22.73 -13.53 -11.23
CA SER A 296 -22.80 -12.29 -10.46
C SER A 296 -21.51 -11.45 -10.49
N LEU A 297 -20.46 -11.93 -11.19
CA LEU A 297 -19.18 -11.25 -11.20
C LEU A 297 -19.17 -10.09 -12.20
N PRO A 298 -18.68 -8.92 -11.80
CA PRO A 298 -18.48 -7.81 -12.71
C PRO A 298 -17.47 -8.15 -13.83
N GLU A 299 -17.62 -7.48 -14.96
CA GLU A 299 -16.63 -7.53 -16.03
C GLU A 299 -15.22 -7.17 -15.55
N GLY A 300 -14.20 -7.86 -16.07
CA GLY A 300 -12.81 -7.70 -15.67
C GLY A 300 -12.42 -8.46 -14.41
N SER A 301 -13.37 -9.08 -13.70
CA SER A 301 -13.05 -9.90 -12.51
C SER A 301 -12.05 -11.01 -12.81
N HIS A 302 -11.19 -11.31 -11.84
CA HIS A 302 -10.22 -12.41 -11.93
C HIS A 302 -10.79 -13.66 -11.27
N VAL A 303 -10.88 -14.75 -12.04
CA VAL A 303 -11.38 -16.04 -11.58
C VAL A 303 -10.27 -17.08 -11.61
N ARG A 304 -9.94 -17.62 -10.46
CA ARG A 304 -8.92 -18.66 -10.29
C ARG A 304 -9.60 -20.00 -10.04
N ILE A 305 -9.38 -20.96 -10.96
CA ILE A 305 -9.88 -22.31 -10.79
C ILE A 305 -8.83 -23.15 -10.08
N LYS A 306 -9.21 -23.72 -8.94
CA LYS A 306 -8.37 -24.55 -8.09
C LYS A 306 -8.91 -25.99 -8.07
N ALA A 307 -8.08 -26.94 -8.48
CA ALA A 307 -8.40 -28.38 -8.50
C ALA A 307 -7.12 -29.22 -8.46
N GLU A 308 -7.26 -30.54 -8.28
CA GLU A 308 -6.16 -31.49 -8.43
C GLU A 308 -5.51 -31.41 -9.83
N ALA A 309 -4.19 -31.62 -9.91
CA ALA A 309 -3.39 -31.36 -11.11
C ALA A 309 -3.90 -32.07 -12.39
N GLY A 310 -4.51 -33.25 -12.24
CA GLY A 310 -5.09 -34.02 -13.35
C GLY A 310 -6.55 -33.69 -13.68
N HIS A 311 -7.15 -32.71 -13.06
CA HIS A 311 -8.57 -32.41 -13.24
C HIS A 311 -8.90 -31.99 -14.68
N PRO A 312 -9.97 -32.56 -15.29
CA PRO A 312 -10.31 -32.28 -16.70
C PRO A 312 -10.58 -30.80 -17.03
N VAL A 313 -10.95 -30.00 -16.04
CA VAL A 313 -11.18 -28.57 -16.22
C VAL A 313 -9.96 -27.85 -16.78
N PHE A 314 -8.74 -28.28 -16.44
CA PHE A 314 -7.53 -27.61 -16.89
C PHE A 314 -7.23 -27.81 -18.39
N THR A 315 -7.76 -28.88 -18.98
CA THR A 315 -7.72 -29.10 -20.44
C THR A 315 -8.92 -28.45 -21.15
N SER A 316 -9.95 -28.05 -20.40
CA SER A 316 -11.20 -27.47 -20.90
C SER A 316 -11.34 -25.97 -20.61
N MET A 317 -10.25 -25.28 -20.32
CA MET A 317 -10.28 -23.84 -19.96
C MET A 317 -10.92 -22.95 -21.03
N GLU A 318 -10.80 -23.33 -22.31
CA GLU A 318 -11.46 -22.61 -23.40
C GLU A 318 -12.99 -22.58 -23.26
N VAL A 319 -13.58 -23.62 -22.66
CA VAL A 319 -15.02 -23.66 -22.38
C VAL A 319 -15.36 -22.61 -21.34
N LEU A 320 -14.58 -22.52 -20.25
CA LEU A 320 -14.77 -21.49 -19.21
C LEU A 320 -14.59 -20.07 -19.77
N MET A 321 -13.58 -19.86 -20.60
CA MET A 321 -13.34 -18.57 -21.25
C MET A 321 -14.52 -18.15 -22.14
N ARG A 322 -15.19 -19.11 -22.79
CA ARG A 322 -16.41 -18.82 -23.58
C ARG A 322 -17.62 -18.53 -22.69
N MET A 323 -17.71 -19.13 -21.51
CA MET A 323 -18.78 -18.89 -20.54
C MET A 323 -18.69 -17.49 -19.91
N GLY A 324 -17.46 -17.03 -19.67
CA GLY A 324 -17.17 -15.70 -19.12
C GLY A 324 -16.08 -14.98 -19.92
N PRO A 325 -16.39 -14.49 -21.15
CA PRO A 325 -15.36 -13.93 -22.04
C PRO A 325 -14.77 -12.60 -21.53
N MET A 326 -15.47 -11.91 -20.63
CA MET A 326 -15.01 -10.65 -20.03
C MET A 326 -14.31 -10.85 -18.69
N LEU A 327 -14.00 -12.10 -18.31
CA LEU A 327 -13.31 -12.44 -17.06
C LEU A 327 -11.85 -12.83 -17.33
N ASN A 328 -11.00 -12.58 -16.34
CA ASN A 328 -9.59 -12.97 -16.36
C ASN A 328 -9.42 -14.33 -15.69
N TRP A 329 -9.07 -15.37 -16.45
CA TRP A 329 -9.01 -16.74 -15.95
C TRP A 329 -7.60 -17.18 -15.57
N LYS A 330 -7.46 -17.88 -14.43
CA LYS A 330 -6.20 -18.47 -13.96
C LYS A 330 -6.41 -19.90 -13.52
N LYS A 331 -5.45 -20.79 -13.87
CA LYS A 331 -5.35 -22.18 -13.38
C LYS A 331 -4.54 -22.21 -12.08
N GLU A 332 -4.99 -22.99 -11.10
CA GLU A 332 -4.21 -23.29 -9.89
C GLU A 332 -4.33 -24.77 -9.55
N PRO A 333 -3.46 -25.64 -10.11
CA PRO A 333 -3.44 -27.03 -9.72
C PRO A 333 -2.97 -27.20 -8.28
N ILE A 334 -3.75 -27.94 -7.49
CA ILE A 334 -3.35 -28.36 -6.14
C ILE A 334 -2.22 -29.37 -6.32
N ARG A 335 -1.05 -29.05 -5.76
CA ARG A 335 0.07 -30.00 -5.70
C ARG A 335 -0.18 -30.97 -4.56
N ASP A 336 -0.13 -32.28 -4.85
CA ASP A 336 -0.12 -33.32 -3.81
C ASP A 336 1.08 -33.08 -2.89
N LYS A 337 0.84 -32.63 -1.67
CA LYS A 337 1.92 -32.47 -0.68
C LYS A 337 2.67 -33.79 -0.42
N GLU A 338 2.04 -34.90 -0.62
CA GLU A 338 2.66 -36.24 -0.48
C GLU A 338 3.64 -36.60 -1.62
N LYS A 339 3.47 -36.02 -2.83
CA LYS A 339 4.42 -36.23 -3.93
C LYS A 339 5.57 -35.20 -3.95
N ALA A 340 5.44 -34.12 -3.20
CA ALA A 340 6.51 -33.13 -3.04
C ALA A 340 7.58 -33.59 -2.02
N ILE A 341 7.29 -34.62 -1.24
CA ILE A 341 8.23 -35.27 -0.33
C ILE A 341 8.51 -36.69 -0.87
N ALA A 342 9.04 -36.80 -2.09
CA ALA A 342 9.98 -37.88 -2.31
C ALA A 342 11.13 -37.55 -1.34
N PRO A 343 11.54 -38.48 -0.45
CA PRO A 343 12.68 -38.23 0.40
C PRO A 343 13.85 -37.90 -0.54
N ILE A 344 14.22 -36.60 -0.61
CA ILE A 344 15.57 -36.26 -1.00
C ILE A 344 16.38 -37.03 0.02
N ALA A 345 17.05 -38.09 -0.45
CA ALA A 345 17.97 -38.85 0.38
C ALA A 345 18.75 -37.81 1.19
N GLU A 346 18.77 -38.01 2.50
CA GLU A 346 19.45 -37.13 3.44
C GLU A 346 20.91 -36.90 2.98
N SER A 347 21.07 -35.96 2.05
CA SER A 347 22.31 -35.24 1.96
C SER A 347 22.18 -34.16 3.03
N GLU A 348 22.93 -34.33 4.09
CA GLU A 348 23.12 -33.34 5.15
C GLU A 348 23.71 -32.03 4.60
N THR A 349 23.03 -31.36 3.71
CA THR A 349 23.31 -29.95 3.42
C THR A 349 22.44 -29.14 4.37
N LYS A 350 23.01 -28.86 5.54
CA LYS A 350 22.51 -27.79 6.39
C LYS A 350 22.33 -26.57 5.51
N TYR A 351 21.09 -26.11 5.33
CA TYR A 351 20.80 -24.84 4.70
C TYR A 351 21.51 -23.76 5.54
N VAL A 352 22.60 -23.27 5.03
CA VAL A 352 23.28 -22.09 5.58
C VAL A 352 22.71 -20.90 4.81
N PRO A 353 21.97 -19.99 5.46
CA PRO A 353 21.46 -18.82 4.79
C PRO A 353 22.66 -18.01 4.24
N ILE A 354 22.74 -17.89 2.94
CA ILE A 354 23.79 -17.11 2.28
C ILE A 354 23.38 -15.63 2.40
N ARG A 355 24.15 -14.89 3.18
CA ARG A 355 23.99 -13.42 3.24
C ARG A 355 24.49 -12.83 1.93
N ILE A 356 23.60 -12.21 1.16
CA ILE A 356 23.95 -11.51 -0.07
C ILE A 356 24.67 -10.20 0.31
N THR A 357 25.85 -10.02 -0.21
CA THR A 357 26.68 -8.81 -0.04
C THR A 357 27.15 -8.34 -1.40
N PRO A 358 27.57 -7.07 -1.57
CA PRO A 358 28.13 -6.61 -2.83
C PRO A 358 29.33 -7.45 -3.31
N ASP A 359 30.11 -8.01 -2.39
CA ASP A 359 31.32 -8.78 -2.71
C ASP A 359 30.99 -10.21 -3.21
N ASN A 360 29.84 -10.81 -2.87
CA ASN A 360 29.46 -12.15 -3.31
C ASN A 360 28.31 -12.17 -4.33
N LEU A 361 27.71 -11.04 -4.64
CA LEU A 361 26.54 -10.96 -5.52
C LEU A 361 26.84 -11.49 -6.92
N ALA A 362 27.96 -11.09 -7.52
CA ALA A 362 28.35 -11.54 -8.88
C ALA A 362 28.54 -13.06 -8.94
N SER A 363 29.21 -13.66 -7.97
CA SER A 363 29.40 -15.13 -7.92
C SER A 363 28.07 -15.88 -7.72
N LEU A 364 27.19 -15.37 -6.87
CA LEU A 364 25.86 -15.98 -6.66
C LEU A 364 24.99 -15.92 -7.92
N ILE A 365 25.08 -14.84 -8.70
CA ILE A 365 24.38 -14.71 -9.98
C ILE A 365 24.92 -15.74 -10.97
N LEU A 366 26.23 -15.88 -11.10
CA LEU A 366 26.86 -16.87 -12.00
C LEU A 366 26.51 -18.31 -11.60
N GLU A 367 26.55 -18.64 -10.30
CA GLU A 367 26.11 -19.94 -9.81
C GLU A 367 24.64 -20.23 -10.16
N LYS A 368 23.77 -19.23 -10.03
CA LYS A 368 22.36 -19.37 -10.38
C LYS A 368 22.18 -19.60 -11.87
N ILE A 369 22.84 -18.84 -12.73
CA ILE A 369 22.81 -18.98 -14.19
C ILE A 369 23.31 -20.39 -14.59
N ALA A 370 24.41 -20.85 -14.00
CA ALA A 370 24.93 -22.19 -14.23
C ALA A 370 23.93 -23.28 -13.80
N SER A 371 23.29 -23.13 -12.65
CA SER A 371 22.30 -24.09 -12.13
C SER A 371 21.03 -24.20 -13.00
N GLU A 372 20.72 -23.18 -13.79
CA GLU A 372 19.60 -23.16 -14.75
C GLU A 372 19.96 -23.78 -16.09
N GLY A 373 21.19 -24.30 -16.24
CA GLY A 373 21.64 -25.00 -17.45
C GLY A 373 21.96 -24.06 -18.63
N ALA A 374 22.41 -22.85 -18.37
CA ALA A 374 22.78 -21.89 -19.41
C ALA A 374 23.92 -22.43 -20.31
N SER A 375 23.87 -22.10 -21.61
CA SER A 375 24.95 -22.44 -22.54
C SER A 375 26.22 -21.65 -22.24
N GLY A 376 27.40 -22.14 -22.67
CA GLY A 376 28.69 -21.47 -22.49
C GLY A 376 28.68 -20.02 -22.97
N ALA A 377 28.06 -19.74 -24.11
CA ALA A 377 27.98 -18.37 -24.65
C ALA A 377 27.15 -17.43 -23.75
N ILE A 378 26.12 -17.92 -23.06
CA ILE A 378 25.36 -17.13 -22.09
C ILE A 378 26.19 -16.88 -20.83
N MET A 379 26.94 -17.88 -20.39
CA MET A 379 27.85 -17.74 -19.25
C MET A 379 28.93 -16.69 -19.53
N ASP A 380 29.60 -16.77 -20.70
CA ASP A 380 30.67 -15.82 -21.08
C ASP A 380 30.13 -14.38 -21.14
N ALA A 381 28.96 -14.17 -21.80
CA ALA A 381 28.31 -12.85 -21.84
C ALA A 381 27.90 -12.33 -20.46
N SER A 382 27.48 -13.23 -19.55
CA SER A 382 27.12 -12.87 -18.18
C SER A 382 28.33 -12.48 -17.35
N ILE A 383 29.47 -13.13 -17.55
CA ILE A 383 30.73 -12.77 -16.89
C ILE A 383 31.16 -11.37 -17.32
N ASP A 384 31.17 -11.10 -18.63
CA ASP A 384 31.58 -9.79 -19.17
C ASP A 384 30.70 -8.66 -18.57
N ILE A 385 29.36 -8.86 -18.52
CA ILE A 385 28.45 -7.88 -17.94
C ILE A 385 28.69 -7.68 -16.44
N LEU A 386 28.93 -8.76 -15.70
CA LEU A 386 29.14 -8.67 -14.25
C LEU A 386 30.48 -8.07 -13.90
N GLU A 387 31.53 -8.27 -14.70
CA GLU A 387 32.84 -7.59 -14.55
C GLU A 387 32.71 -6.09 -14.78
N ASP A 388 31.90 -5.65 -15.73
CA ASP A 388 31.61 -4.23 -15.98
C ASP A 388 30.83 -3.59 -14.85
N LEU A 389 29.83 -4.30 -14.29
CA LEU A 389 28.99 -3.80 -13.22
C LEU A 389 29.65 -3.84 -11.82
N PHE A 390 30.52 -4.83 -11.60
CA PHE A 390 31.19 -5.08 -10.31
C PHE A 390 32.70 -5.23 -10.54
N PRO A 391 33.41 -4.17 -10.97
CA PRO A 391 34.85 -4.27 -11.21
C PRO A 391 35.56 -4.69 -9.92
N SER A 392 36.36 -5.76 -9.99
CA SER A 392 37.15 -6.24 -8.87
C SER A 392 38.09 -5.11 -8.39
N LYS A 393 37.96 -4.77 -7.10
CA LYS A 393 38.87 -3.78 -6.49
C LYS A 393 40.32 -4.27 -6.66
N GLN A 394 41.11 -3.61 -7.49
CA GLN A 394 42.55 -3.83 -7.52
C GLN A 394 43.12 -3.54 -6.13
N PRO A 395 44.01 -4.38 -5.60
CA PRO A 395 44.67 -4.09 -4.34
C PRO A 395 45.43 -2.77 -4.49
N VAL A 396 45.11 -1.81 -3.63
CA VAL A 396 45.88 -0.57 -3.52
C VAL A 396 47.32 -0.97 -3.16
N ALA A 397 48.25 -0.69 -4.04
CA ALA A 397 49.69 -0.89 -3.77
C ALA A 397 50.03 -0.04 -2.55
N GLU A 398 50.46 -0.69 -1.47
CA GLU A 398 51.06 0.00 -0.33
C GLU A 398 52.34 0.70 -0.84
N GLU A 399 52.27 2.02 -0.99
CA GLU A 399 53.50 2.84 -1.08
C GLU A 399 54.21 2.73 0.27
N ARG A 400 55.30 1.98 0.27
CA ARG A 400 56.31 2.03 1.34
C ARG A 400 57.02 3.38 1.26
N VAL A 401 56.85 4.18 2.28
CA VAL A 401 57.79 5.25 2.67
C VAL A 401 58.38 4.87 4.01
#